data_83aacd33541e5cea9700d98baf1b4084
#
_entry.id   83aacd33541e5cea9700d98baf1b4084
#
_cell.length_a   1.000
_cell.length_b   1.000
_cell.length_c   1.000
_cell.angle_alpha   90.00
_cell.angle_beta   90.00
_cell.angle_gamma   90.00
#
_symmetry.space_group_name_H-M   'P 1'
#
loop_
_entity.id
_entity.type
_entity.pdbx_description
1 polymer ?
#
loop_
_entity_poly.entity_id
_entity_poly.type
_entity_poly.pdbx_seq_one_letter_code
_entity_poly.pdbx_strand_id
1 'polypeptide(L)'
;MAADLKPRDEDLDLFGLTHQGLVRSENQDHFLIGTLHRELAVHGTSLPMSQLLLRGERFATFGVVADGVGGTAGGAAASRRAVETIAQYVQSTLRCFSVANPDHEAAFVEALRGAALEAHAAVRAMGGDAEDYGPATTLTMAIGIWPRAYVLQVGDSRCYVYGDGALRRLTRDQTVAQDFVDSGALKAEDVARSPYRNVLSSAIGGRSADPVVSALNQRRDNVVLLCSDGLTRHVTDEELGVALASIRSAEQVCQDLLRLALERGGTDNITIIVGRARHPMS
;
A
#
# COMPACT_ATOMS: atom_id res chain seq x y z
N MET A 1 24.64 4.06 21.42
CA MET A 1 23.47 4.15 20.53
C MET A 1 22.53 3.06 20.99
N ALA A 2 21.37 3.40 21.55
CA ALA A 2 20.35 2.41 21.84
C ALA A 2 19.94 1.81 20.50
N ALA A 3 20.07 0.48 20.34
CA ALA A 3 19.56 -0.23 19.20
C ALA A 3 18.09 0.18 19.00
N ASP A 4 17.72 0.50 17.79
CA ASP A 4 16.36 0.91 17.44
C ASP A 4 15.45 -0.32 17.66
N LEU A 5 14.91 -0.46 18.86
CA LEU A 5 14.12 -1.62 19.26
C LEU A 5 12.83 -1.67 18.45
N LYS A 6 12.40 -2.88 18.10
CA LYS A 6 11.11 -3.13 17.42
C LYS A 6 9.99 -2.42 18.18
N PRO A 7 9.17 -1.58 17.51
CA PRO A 7 8.02 -0.95 18.13
C PRO A 7 7.02 -1.98 18.64
N ARG A 8 6.45 -1.76 19.84
CA ARG A 8 5.37 -2.58 20.38
C ARG A 8 4.06 -2.26 19.65
N ASP A 9 3.04 -3.09 19.83
CA ASP A 9 1.72 -2.87 19.20
C ASP A 9 1.08 -1.55 19.64
N GLU A 10 1.24 -1.18 20.90
CA GLU A 10 0.76 0.08 21.49
C GLU A 10 1.50 1.33 20.98
N ASP A 11 2.70 1.16 20.45
CA ASP A 11 3.47 2.25 19.83
C ASP A 11 2.99 2.56 18.41
N LEU A 12 2.18 1.68 17.80
CA LEU A 12 1.70 1.88 16.44
C LEU A 12 0.57 2.92 16.40
N ASP A 13 0.69 3.81 15.43
CA ASP A 13 -0.31 4.81 15.09
C ASP A 13 -0.63 4.61 13.60
N LEU A 14 -1.72 3.88 13.34
CA LEU A 14 -2.14 3.44 12.01
C LEU A 14 -3.56 3.90 11.76
N PHE A 15 -3.80 4.53 10.64
CA PHE A 15 -5.14 4.92 10.22
C PHE A 15 -5.25 4.90 8.70
N GLY A 16 -6.44 4.62 8.20
CA GLY A 16 -6.77 4.71 6.80
C GLY A 16 -8.22 5.08 6.57
N LEU A 17 -8.48 5.74 5.48
CA LEU A 17 -9.80 6.11 5.03
C LEU A 17 -9.91 6.02 3.51
N THR A 18 -11.13 5.90 3.05
CA THR A 18 -11.49 6.01 1.64
C THR A 18 -12.72 6.88 1.49
N HIS A 19 -12.79 7.66 0.43
CA HIS A 19 -13.89 8.58 0.12
C HIS A 19 -14.19 8.55 -1.38
N GLN A 20 -15.46 8.61 -1.73
CA GLN A 20 -15.92 8.58 -3.13
C GLN A 20 -15.44 9.79 -3.96
N GLY A 21 -15.01 10.87 -3.31
CA GLY A 21 -14.81 12.15 -3.96
C GLY A 21 -16.13 12.92 -4.14
N LEU A 22 -16.10 13.99 -4.96
CA LEU A 22 -17.26 14.84 -5.21
C LEU A 22 -17.84 14.66 -6.62
N VAL A 23 -17.13 13.95 -7.51
CA VAL A 23 -17.49 13.83 -8.93
C VAL A 23 -17.87 12.41 -9.32
N ARG A 24 -17.24 11.42 -8.73
CA ARG A 24 -17.52 10.00 -9.04
C ARG A 24 -18.87 9.57 -8.46
N SER A 25 -19.58 8.70 -9.18
CA SER A 25 -20.85 8.13 -8.73
C SER A 25 -20.69 6.93 -7.79
N GLU A 26 -19.50 6.32 -7.75
CA GLU A 26 -19.16 5.14 -6.97
C GLU A 26 -17.73 5.24 -6.44
N ASN A 27 -17.48 4.65 -5.28
CA ASN A 27 -16.13 4.45 -4.77
C ASN A 27 -15.62 3.07 -5.21
N GLN A 28 -14.62 3.07 -6.08
CA GLN A 28 -13.97 1.87 -6.62
C GLN A 28 -12.64 1.55 -5.93
N ASP A 29 -12.22 2.39 -4.99
CA ASP A 29 -11.03 2.15 -4.17
C ASP A 29 -11.33 1.16 -3.04
N HIS A 30 -10.37 0.31 -2.73
CA HIS A 30 -10.38 -0.52 -1.52
C HIS A 30 -9.03 -0.42 -0.81
N PHE A 31 -9.04 -0.53 0.51
CA PHE A 31 -7.84 -0.58 1.31
C PHE A 31 -7.94 -1.61 2.44
N LEU A 32 -6.78 -2.01 2.97
CA LEU A 32 -6.66 -2.85 4.14
C LEU A 32 -5.45 -2.39 4.96
N ILE A 33 -5.62 -2.34 6.28
CA ILE A 33 -4.52 -2.20 7.25
C ILE A 33 -4.57 -3.40 8.16
N GLY A 34 -3.44 -4.04 8.42
CA GLY A 34 -3.40 -5.22 9.25
C GLY A 34 -2.06 -5.43 9.96
N THR A 35 -2.11 -6.25 10.98
CA THR A 35 -0.93 -6.80 11.67
C THR A 35 -0.99 -8.31 11.65
N LEU A 36 0.17 -8.94 11.45
CA LEU A 36 0.32 -10.39 11.52
C LEU A 36 0.93 -10.78 12.84
N HIS A 37 0.32 -11.77 13.48
CA HIS A 37 0.79 -12.36 14.73
C HIS A 37 0.89 -13.89 14.59
N ARG A 38 1.76 -14.50 15.39
CA ARG A 38 1.75 -15.95 15.60
C ARG A 38 0.75 -16.26 16.70
N GLU A 39 -0.02 -17.30 16.53
CA GLU A 39 -1.01 -17.76 17.50
C GLU A 39 -0.83 -19.26 17.77
N LEU A 40 -0.92 -19.65 19.04
CA LEU A 40 -0.89 -21.03 19.49
C LEU A 40 -2.30 -21.45 19.90
N ALA A 41 -2.89 -22.39 19.15
CA ALA A 41 -4.14 -23.04 19.53
C ALA A 41 -3.80 -24.26 20.44
N VAL A 42 -4.20 -24.20 21.70
CA VAL A 42 -3.96 -25.28 22.66
C VAL A 42 -5.18 -26.19 22.70
N HIS A 43 -4.99 -27.47 22.33
CA HIS A 43 -6.05 -28.48 22.37
C HIS A 43 -6.08 -29.32 23.68
N GLY A 44 -5.01 -29.23 24.49
CA GLY A 44 -4.93 -29.88 25.79
C GLY A 44 -3.59 -29.55 26.47
N THR A 45 -3.60 -29.38 27.78
CA THR A 45 -2.39 -29.09 28.57
C THR A 45 -2.58 -29.43 30.04
N SER A 46 -1.50 -29.79 30.72
CA SER A 46 -1.42 -29.88 32.18
C SER A 46 -0.90 -28.58 32.81
N LEU A 47 -0.53 -27.58 32.02
CA LEU A 47 -0.02 -26.29 32.50
C LEU A 47 -1.18 -25.31 32.77
N PRO A 48 -1.03 -24.39 33.73
CA PRO A 48 -1.97 -23.28 33.89
C PRO A 48 -2.03 -22.44 32.60
N MET A 49 -3.22 -22.28 32.03
CA MET A 49 -3.43 -21.49 30.78
C MET A 49 -2.92 -20.07 30.89
N SER A 50 -2.97 -19.46 32.09
CA SER A 50 -2.46 -18.11 32.34
C SER A 50 -0.94 -17.96 32.18
N GLN A 51 -0.21 -19.07 32.14
CA GLN A 51 1.25 -19.08 31.91
C GLN A 51 1.63 -19.28 30.45
N LEU A 52 0.64 -19.53 29.58
CA LEU A 52 0.90 -19.77 28.16
C LEU A 52 0.69 -18.47 27.37
N LEU A 53 1.72 -18.12 26.58
CA LEU A 53 1.62 -17.06 25.60
C LEU A 53 0.89 -17.57 24.36
N LEU A 54 -0.45 -17.40 24.33
CA LEU A 54 -1.28 -17.90 23.23
C LEU A 54 -1.15 -17.05 21.96
N ARG A 55 -0.88 -15.74 22.10
CA ARG A 55 -0.63 -14.83 20.98
C ARG A 55 0.80 -14.32 21.07
N GLY A 56 1.60 -14.65 20.07
CA GLY A 56 2.97 -14.19 19.95
C GLY A 56 3.08 -12.72 19.55
N GLU A 57 4.31 -12.22 19.58
CA GLU A 57 4.62 -10.87 19.09
C GLU A 57 4.18 -10.66 17.64
N ARG A 58 3.88 -9.41 17.31
CA ARG A 58 3.62 -9.00 15.93
C ARG A 58 4.79 -9.40 15.03
N PHE A 59 4.49 -10.15 13.98
CA PHE A 59 5.45 -10.51 12.95
C PHE A 59 5.61 -9.39 11.94
N ALA A 60 4.50 -8.86 11.43
CA ALA A 60 4.49 -7.80 10.42
C ALA A 60 3.34 -6.80 10.65
N THR A 61 3.51 -5.61 10.07
CA THR A 61 2.47 -4.59 9.89
C THR A 61 2.36 -4.30 8.42
N PHE A 62 1.17 -4.21 7.85
CA PHE A 62 1.00 -3.93 6.43
C PHE A 62 -0.21 -3.05 6.14
N GLY A 63 -0.12 -2.30 5.05
CA GLY A 63 -1.20 -1.54 4.45
C GLY A 63 -1.26 -1.82 2.97
N VAL A 64 -2.46 -1.85 2.40
CA VAL A 64 -2.73 -2.09 0.98
C VAL A 64 -3.73 -1.06 0.48
N VAL A 65 -3.47 -0.48 -0.70
CA VAL A 65 -4.38 0.37 -1.46
C VAL A 65 -4.55 -0.24 -2.84
N ALA A 66 -5.79 -0.32 -3.31
CA ALA A 66 -6.14 -0.75 -4.65
C ALA A 66 -7.20 0.21 -5.21
N ASP A 67 -6.88 0.86 -6.33
CA ASP A 67 -7.73 1.80 -7.06
C ASP A 67 -8.31 1.09 -8.27
N GLY A 68 -9.64 0.97 -8.30
CA GLY A 68 -10.35 0.23 -9.36
C GLY A 68 -10.40 1.00 -10.65
N VAL A 69 -9.92 0.41 -11.74
CA VAL A 69 -9.83 1.03 -13.06
C VAL A 69 -10.99 0.61 -13.95
N GLY A 70 -11.61 1.57 -14.60
CA GLY A 70 -12.71 1.33 -15.53
C GLY A 70 -14.05 1.86 -15.01
N GLY A 71 -14.64 2.84 -15.68
CA GLY A 71 -15.88 3.54 -15.31
C GLY A 71 -17.16 2.68 -15.21
N THR A 72 -17.04 1.39 -14.92
CA THR A 72 -18.12 0.42 -14.76
C THR A 72 -17.94 -0.32 -13.43
N ALA A 73 -19.01 -1.00 -12.96
CA ALA A 73 -19.03 -1.81 -11.72
C ALA A 73 -17.88 -2.85 -11.59
N GLY A 74 -17.11 -3.08 -12.64
CA GLY A 74 -15.95 -3.97 -12.65
C GLY A 74 -14.75 -3.47 -11.82
N GLY A 75 -14.51 -2.17 -11.75
CA GLY A 75 -13.38 -1.59 -11.00
C GLY A 75 -13.45 -1.87 -9.50
N ALA A 76 -14.60 -1.62 -8.88
CA ALA A 76 -14.82 -1.90 -7.45
C ALA A 76 -14.69 -3.39 -7.11
N ALA A 77 -15.16 -4.27 -8.00
CA ALA A 77 -15.00 -5.71 -7.83
C ALA A 77 -13.53 -6.14 -7.98
N ALA A 78 -12.79 -5.54 -8.92
CA ALA A 78 -11.38 -5.81 -9.15
C ALA A 78 -10.52 -5.41 -7.95
N SER A 79 -10.66 -4.18 -7.46
CA SER A 79 -9.91 -3.67 -6.31
C SER A 79 -10.18 -4.47 -5.05
N ARG A 80 -11.46 -4.81 -4.78
CA ARG A 80 -11.82 -5.71 -3.68
C ARG A 80 -11.15 -7.07 -3.82
N ARG A 81 -11.26 -7.70 -4.99
CA ARG A 81 -10.69 -9.03 -5.23
C ARG A 81 -9.16 -9.03 -5.07
N ALA A 82 -8.49 -8.00 -5.55
CA ALA A 82 -7.05 -7.86 -5.39
C ALA A 82 -6.66 -7.76 -3.91
N VAL A 83 -7.32 -6.91 -3.11
CA VAL A 83 -7.05 -6.77 -1.67
C VAL A 83 -7.33 -8.08 -0.91
N GLU A 84 -8.43 -8.77 -1.22
CA GLU A 84 -8.75 -10.08 -0.62
C GLU A 84 -7.67 -11.13 -0.93
N THR A 85 -7.22 -11.22 -2.18
CA THR A 85 -6.20 -12.19 -2.59
C THR A 85 -4.87 -11.89 -1.90
N ILE A 86 -4.45 -10.63 -1.84
CA ILE A 86 -3.23 -10.22 -1.12
C ILE A 86 -3.34 -10.56 0.37
N ALA A 87 -4.47 -10.29 1.01
CA ALA A 87 -4.65 -10.60 2.43
C ALA A 87 -4.53 -12.10 2.72
N GLN A 88 -5.13 -12.94 1.87
CA GLN A 88 -5.06 -14.39 1.97
C GLN A 88 -3.62 -14.89 1.76
N TYR A 89 -2.92 -14.36 0.75
CA TYR A 89 -1.53 -14.72 0.47
C TYR A 89 -0.60 -14.33 1.63
N VAL A 90 -0.72 -13.11 2.13
CA VAL A 90 0.05 -12.62 3.28
C VAL A 90 -0.18 -13.51 4.50
N GLN A 91 -1.42 -13.89 4.77
CA GLN A 91 -1.76 -14.77 5.89
C GLN A 91 -1.20 -16.19 5.75
N SER A 92 -1.22 -16.76 4.55
CA SER A 92 -0.83 -18.16 4.32
C SER A 92 0.67 -18.32 4.13
N THR A 93 1.31 -17.43 3.37
CA THR A 93 2.68 -17.64 2.86
C THR A 93 3.75 -16.94 3.69
N LEU A 94 3.47 -15.75 4.23
CA LEU A 94 4.51 -14.97 4.93
C LEU A 94 4.91 -15.58 6.30
N ARG A 95 4.16 -16.50 6.82
CA ARG A 95 4.51 -17.20 8.09
C ARG A 95 5.83 -17.98 8.03
N CYS A 96 6.31 -18.31 6.83
CA CYS A 96 7.49 -19.13 6.61
C CYS A 96 8.80 -18.33 6.48
N PHE A 97 8.75 -16.99 6.36
CA PHE A 97 9.93 -16.20 6.14
C PHE A 97 10.53 -15.64 7.43
N SER A 98 11.81 -15.95 7.67
CA SER A 98 12.64 -15.30 8.68
C SER A 98 13.53 -14.27 7.97
N VAL A 99 13.32 -13.00 8.22
CA VAL A 99 14.01 -11.88 7.52
C VAL A 99 15.47 -11.70 7.99
N ALA A 100 15.96 -12.55 8.89
CA ALA A 100 17.30 -12.43 9.46
C ALA A 100 18.43 -12.93 8.52
N ASN A 101 18.10 -13.53 7.36
CA ASN A 101 19.09 -14.05 6.41
C ASN A 101 18.89 -13.39 5.04
N PRO A 102 19.95 -12.83 4.39
CA PRO A 102 19.87 -12.24 3.04
C PRO A 102 19.28 -13.17 1.95
N ASP A 103 19.55 -14.48 2.02
CA ASP A 103 18.98 -15.44 1.09
C ASP A 103 17.45 -15.54 1.23
N HIS A 104 16.94 -15.36 2.45
CA HIS A 104 15.51 -15.30 2.71
C HIS A 104 14.87 -14.00 2.23
N GLU A 105 15.62 -12.90 2.15
CA GLU A 105 15.12 -11.63 1.63
C GLU A 105 14.78 -11.72 0.14
N ALA A 106 15.65 -12.32 -0.67
CA ALA A 106 15.38 -12.53 -2.10
C ALA A 106 14.14 -13.40 -2.31
N ALA A 107 14.01 -14.50 -1.56
CA ALA A 107 12.84 -15.36 -1.62
C ALA A 107 11.56 -14.64 -1.16
N PHE A 108 11.66 -13.73 -0.19
CA PHE A 108 10.54 -12.91 0.28
C PHE A 108 10.09 -11.90 -0.78
N VAL A 109 11.02 -11.24 -1.46
CA VAL A 109 10.73 -10.33 -2.57
C VAL A 109 10.02 -11.06 -3.70
N GLU A 110 10.49 -12.25 -4.08
CA GLU A 110 9.83 -13.08 -5.09
C GLU A 110 8.44 -13.57 -4.64
N ALA A 111 8.25 -13.89 -3.35
CA ALA A 111 6.94 -14.22 -2.82
C ALA A 111 5.96 -13.03 -2.91
N LEU A 112 6.41 -11.79 -2.66
CA LEU A 112 5.57 -10.59 -2.85
C LEU A 112 5.20 -10.37 -4.32
N ARG A 113 6.12 -10.60 -5.26
CA ARG A 113 5.82 -10.57 -6.70
C ARG A 113 4.80 -11.64 -7.07
N GLY A 114 4.99 -12.86 -6.56
CA GLY A 114 4.05 -13.97 -6.75
C GLY A 114 2.64 -13.62 -6.25
N ALA A 115 2.52 -12.97 -5.09
CA ALA A 115 1.24 -12.50 -4.56
C ALA A 115 0.51 -11.55 -5.51
N ALA A 116 1.23 -10.60 -6.11
CA ALA A 116 0.64 -9.68 -7.09
C ALA A 116 0.21 -10.38 -8.37
N LEU A 117 0.99 -11.37 -8.85
CA LEU A 117 0.63 -12.16 -10.02
C LEU A 117 -0.56 -13.08 -9.75
N GLU A 118 -0.70 -13.62 -8.54
CA GLU A 118 -1.88 -14.38 -8.13
C GLU A 118 -3.12 -13.48 -8.07
N ALA A 119 -3.00 -12.27 -7.53
CA ALA A 119 -4.05 -11.28 -7.55
C ALA A 119 -4.44 -10.90 -8.99
N HIS A 120 -3.45 -10.73 -9.88
CA HIS A 120 -3.68 -10.47 -11.30
C HIS A 120 -4.47 -11.60 -11.96
N ALA A 121 -4.08 -12.85 -11.76
CA ALA A 121 -4.80 -14.00 -12.30
C ALA A 121 -6.24 -14.10 -11.74
N ALA A 122 -6.42 -13.85 -10.43
CA ALA A 122 -7.72 -13.88 -9.78
C ALA A 122 -8.69 -12.79 -10.30
N VAL A 123 -8.19 -11.59 -10.60
CA VAL A 123 -8.98 -10.50 -11.16
C VAL A 123 -9.27 -10.75 -12.64
N ARG A 124 -8.30 -11.23 -13.43
CA ARG A 124 -8.52 -11.60 -14.84
C ARG A 124 -9.61 -12.67 -15.01
N ALA A 125 -9.63 -13.65 -14.12
CA ALA A 125 -10.67 -14.69 -14.13
C ALA A 125 -12.10 -14.16 -13.96
N MET A 126 -12.28 -12.94 -13.42
CA MET A 126 -13.59 -12.31 -13.30
C MET A 126 -14.12 -11.75 -14.64
N GLY A 127 -13.22 -11.46 -15.58
CA GLY A 127 -13.58 -10.89 -16.90
C GLY A 127 -14.04 -11.92 -17.93
N GLY A 128 -13.99 -13.21 -17.64
CA GLY A 128 -14.28 -14.27 -18.60
C GLY A 128 -13.35 -14.24 -19.83
N ASP A 129 -13.90 -14.56 -21.02
CA ASP A 129 -13.13 -14.62 -22.28
C ASP A 129 -12.88 -13.23 -22.94
N ALA A 130 -13.17 -12.12 -22.23
CA ALA A 130 -12.93 -10.78 -22.76
C ALA A 130 -11.42 -10.49 -22.79
N GLU A 131 -10.82 -10.52 -23.98
CA GLU A 131 -9.38 -10.38 -24.15
C GLU A 131 -8.82 -8.98 -23.77
N ASP A 132 -9.60 -7.89 -23.83
CA ASP A 132 -9.05 -6.54 -23.85
C ASP A 132 -9.58 -5.54 -22.80
N TYR A 133 -10.74 -5.74 -22.18
CA TYR A 133 -11.38 -4.74 -21.30
C TYR A 133 -12.05 -5.35 -20.07
N GLY A 134 -11.38 -6.28 -19.41
CA GLY A 134 -11.83 -6.86 -18.16
C GLY A 134 -11.70 -5.89 -16.96
N PRO A 135 -12.22 -6.29 -15.78
CA PRO A 135 -11.99 -5.58 -14.54
C PRO A 135 -10.51 -5.44 -14.25
N ALA A 136 -10.09 -4.25 -13.84
CA ALA A 136 -8.68 -4.00 -13.49
C ALA A 136 -8.56 -3.07 -12.28
N THR A 137 -7.40 -3.07 -11.64
CA THR A 137 -7.11 -2.23 -10.48
C THR A 137 -5.61 -2.00 -10.33
N THR A 138 -5.22 -0.93 -9.65
CA THR A 138 -3.87 -0.79 -9.11
C THR A 138 -3.69 -1.70 -7.89
N LEU A 139 -2.47 -1.86 -7.43
CA LEU A 139 -2.13 -2.50 -6.18
C LEU A 139 -0.85 -1.91 -5.61
N THR A 140 -0.95 -1.23 -4.47
CA THR A 140 0.22 -0.74 -3.74
C THR A 140 0.15 -1.21 -2.30
N MET A 141 1.17 -1.95 -1.85
CA MET A 141 1.27 -2.49 -0.50
C MET A 141 2.59 -2.07 0.13
N ALA A 142 2.54 -1.63 1.38
CA ALA A 142 3.71 -1.53 2.24
C ALA A 142 3.61 -2.57 3.35
N ILE A 143 4.68 -3.34 3.56
CA ILE A 143 4.77 -4.32 4.64
C ILE A 143 6.06 -4.13 5.42
N GLY A 144 5.92 -3.94 6.73
CA GLY A 144 7.03 -3.80 7.67
C GLY A 144 7.26 -5.09 8.45
N ILE A 145 8.44 -5.66 8.31
CA ILE A 145 8.97 -6.78 9.12
C ILE A 145 10.26 -6.27 9.75
N TRP A 146 10.12 -5.71 10.96
CA TRP A 146 11.22 -5.00 11.61
C TRP A 146 12.54 -5.78 11.60
N PRO A 147 13.68 -5.13 11.23
CA PRO A 147 13.86 -3.69 10.92
C PRO A 147 13.71 -3.35 9.41
N ARG A 148 13.16 -4.22 8.60
CA ARG A 148 12.99 -4.02 7.15
C ARG A 148 11.54 -3.64 6.81
N ALA A 149 11.37 -2.92 5.71
CA ALA A 149 10.10 -2.72 5.05
C ALA A 149 10.23 -2.97 3.56
N TYR A 150 9.12 -3.36 2.96
CA TYR A 150 9.01 -3.65 1.53
C TYR A 150 7.78 -2.95 0.98
N VAL A 151 7.91 -2.43 -0.24
CA VAL A 151 6.82 -1.83 -0.99
C VAL A 151 6.65 -2.61 -2.27
N LEU A 152 5.47 -3.20 -2.45
CA LEU A 152 5.02 -3.83 -3.68
C LEU A 152 4.11 -2.86 -4.42
N GLN A 153 4.33 -2.68 -5.72
CA GLN A 153 3.53 -1.79 -6.56
C GLN A 153 3.18 -2.44 -7.90
N VAL A 154 1.92 -2.23 -8.31
CA VAL A 154 1.41 -2.37 -9.68
C VAL A 154 0.46 -1.19 -9.93
N GLY A 155 0.71 -0.36 -10.93
CA GLY A 155 -0.10 0.82 -11.26
C GLY A 155 0.48 2.15 -10.79
N ASP A 156 -0.37 3.13 -10.50
CA ASP A 156 0.00 4.52 -10.19
C ASP A 156 -0.45 4.99 -8.80
N SER A 157 -1.03 4.12 -7.98
CA SER A 157 -1.16 4.38 -6.54
C SER A 157 0.22 4.45 -5.90
N ARG A 158 0.40 5.38 -4.95
CA ARG A 158 1.73 5.76 -4.49
C ARG A 158 2.01 5.39 -3.04
N CYS A 159 3.29 5.14 -2.76
CA CYS A 159 3.84 5.00 -1.42
C CYS A 159 4.94 6.03 -1.19
N TYR A 160 4.87 6.71 -0.05
CA TYR A 160 5.85 7.68 0.40
C TYR A 160 6.37 7.31 1.78
N VAL A 161 7.57 7.74 2.10
CA VAL A 161 8.12 7.76 3.45
C VAL A 161 8.62 9.15 3.79
N TYR A 162 8.18 9.68 4.93
CA TYR A 162 8.76 10.86 5.55
C TYR A 162 9.71 10.42 6.66
N GLY A 163 10.93 10.88 6.62
CA GLY A 163 11.97 10.60 7.62
C GLY A 163 13.19 11.47 7.37
N ASP A 164 14.00 11.69 8.39
CA ASP A 164 15.20 12.57 8.34
C ASP A 164 14.87 13.98 7.79
N GLY A 165 13.66 14.49 8.07
CA GLY A 165 13.21 15.82 7.64
C GLY A 165 12.80 15.94 6.17
N ALA A 166 12.71 14.84 5.43
CA ALA A 166 12.38 14.84 4.00
C ALA A 166 11.31 13.80 3.64
N LEU A 167 10.46 14.17 2.68
CA LEU A 167 9.56 13.23 2.02
C LEU A 167 10.29 12.55 0.86
N ARG A 168 10.17 11.24 0.78
CA ARG A 168 10.67 10.45 -0.36
C ARG A 168 9.54 9.60 -0.93
N ARG A 169 9.29 9.70 -2.21
CA ARG A 169 8.41 8.80 -2.93
C ARG A 169 9.15 7.50 -3.21
N LEU A 170 8.57 6.37 -2.86
CA LEU A 170 9.15 5.03 -3.00
C LEU A 170 8.67 4.30 -4.26
N THR A 171 7.58 4.77 -4.85
CA THR A 171 6.94 4.19 -6.04
C THR A 171 7.16 5.06 -7.26
N ARG A 172 7.15 4.46 -8.45
CA ARG A 172 7.13 5.12 -9.74
C ARG A 172 5.80 4.81 -10.43
N ASP A 173 5.08 5.83 -10.90
CA ASP A 173 3.81 5.60 -11.59
C ASP A 173 4.02 4.74 -12.85
N GLN A 174 3.26 3.66 -12.97
CA GLN A 174 3.27 2.80 -14.15
C GLN A 174 2.15 3.27 -15.09
N THR A 175 2.40 4.42 -15.73
CA THR A 175 1.53 5.00 -16.76
C THR A 175 2.28 5.15 -18.08
N VAL A 176 1.55 5.14 -19.18
CA VAL A 176 2.12 5.33 -20.53
C VAL A 176 2.84 6.68 -20.64
N ALA A 177 2.34 7.73 -20.00
CA ALA A 177 3.04 9.02 -19.99
C ALA A 177 4.38 8.95 -19.26
N GLN A 178 4.45 8.22 -18.13
CA GLN A 178 5.70 8.03 -17.41
C GLN A 178 6.70 7.17 -18.22
N ASP A 179 6.22 6.16 -18.94
CA ASP A 179 7.09 5.36 -19.80
C ASP A 179 7.67 6.20 -20.97
N PHE A 180 6.92 7.19 -21.46
CA PHE A 180 7.45 8.16 -22.43
C PHE A 180 8.51 9.09 -21.81
N VAL A 181 8.37 9.46 -20.53
CA VAL A 181 9.42 10.23 -19.82
C VAL A 181 10.69 9.40 -19.71
N ASP A 182 10.58 8.16 -19.29
CA ASP A 182 11.74 7.28 -19.07
C ASP A 182 12.48 6.95 -20.37
N SER A 183 11.75 6.86 -21.49
CA SER A 183 12.34 6.70 -22.83
C SER A 183 12.87 8.00 -23.43
N GLY A 184 12.67 9.15 -22.77
CA GLY A 184 13.04 10.47 -23.27
C GLY A 184 12.09 11.04 -24.35
N ALA A 185 10.96 10.37 -24.63
CA ALA A 185 9.99 10.81 -25.62
C ALA A 185 9.07 11.95 -25.11
N LEU A 186 8.98 12.11 -23.76
CA LEU A 186 8.23 13.17 -23.12
C LEU A 186 9.08 13.76 -21.99
N LYS A 187 8.96 15.09 -21.76
CA LYS A 187 9.59 15.72 -20.60
C LYS A 187 8.71 15.54 -19.36
N ALA A 188 9.32 15.42 -18.18
CA ALA A 188 8.60 15.26 -16.91
C ALA A 188 7.60 16.43 -16.66
N GLU A 189 7.95 17.66 -17.04
CA GLU A 189 7.10 18.85 -16.91
C GLU A 189 5.83 18.81 -17.78
N ASP A 190 5.81 17.98 -18.84
CA ASP A 190 4.70 17.84 -19.78
C ASP A 190 3.73 16.70 -19.42
N VAL A 191 4.07 15.84 -18.46
CA VAL A 191 3.25 14.69 -18.04
C VAL A 191 1.83 15.12 -17.66
N ALA A 192 1.68 16.19 -16.89
CA ALA A 192 0.38 16.70 -16.45
C ALA A 192 -0.57 17.09 -17.61
N ARG A 193 -0.01 17.45 -18.78
CA ARG A 193 -0.75 17.81 -19.99
C ARG A 193 -0.94 16.63 -20.95
N SER A 194 -0.27 15.51 -20.70
CA SER A 194 -0.35 14.34 -21.57
C SER A 194 -1.74 13.68 -21.51
N PRO A 195 -2.34 13.32 -22.65
CA PRO A 195 -3.57 12.52 -22.67
C PRO A 195 -3.37 11.12 -22.09
N TYR A 196 -2.12 10.67 -21.98
CA TYR A 196 -1.74 9.34 -21.46
C TYR A 196 -1.37 9.35 -19.97
N ARG A 197 -1.52 10.49 -19.26
CA ARG A 197 -1.12 10.61 -17.85
C ARG A 197 -1.83 9.65 -16.89
N ASN A 198 -3.08 9.27 -17.23
CA ASN A 198 -3.92 8.36 -16.45
C ASN A 198 -4.10 6.99 -17.14
N VAL A 199 -3.35 6.71 -18.20
CA VAL A 199 -3.41 5.42 -18.90
C VAL A 199 -2.35 4.51 -18.28
N LEU A 200 -2.80 3.51 -17.52
CA LEU A 200 -1.90 2.55 -16.89
C LEU A 200 -1.17 1.70 -17.95
N SER A 201 0.13 1.57 -17.79
CA SER A 201 0.96 0.61 -18.55
C SER A 201 1.03 -0.76 -17.85
N SER A 202 0.66 -0.81 -16.56
CA SER A 202 0.65 -2.01 -15.73
C SER A 202 -0.51 -1.96 -14.75
N ALA A 203 -1.34 -3.01 -14.68
CA ALA A 203 -2.50 -3.10 -13.78
C ALA A 203 -2.83 -4.55 -13.43
N ILE A 204 -3.28 -4.79 -12.21
CA ILE A 204 -3.86 -6.07 -11.77
C ILE A 204 -5.16 -6.32 -12.54
N GLY A 205 -5.28 -7.47 -13.20
CA GLY A 205 -6.40 -7.79 -14.08
C GLY A 205 -6.30 -7.21 -15.50
N GLY A 206 -5.40 -6.25 -15.73
CA GLY A 206 -5.17 -5.64 -17.04
C GLY A 206 -4.46 -6.58 -18.04
N ARG A 207 -4.01 -6.02 -19.17
CA ARG A 207 -3.23 -6.78 -20.19
C ARG A 207 -1.92 -7.33 -19.63
N SER A 208 -1.26 -6.54 -18.78
CA SER A 208 -0.02 -6.93 -18.10
C SER A 208 -0.03 -6.42 -16.67
N ALA A 209 0.61 -7.16 -15.79
CA ALA A 209 0.99 -6.70 -14.47
C ALA A 209 2.49 -6.89 -14.33
N ASP A 210 3.19 -5.81 -14.02
CA ASP A 210 4.64 -5.80 -13.80
C ASP A 210 4.91 -5.40 -12.33
N PRO A 211 4.91 -6.38 -11.40
CA PRO A 211 5.09 -6.09 -9.98
C PRO A 211 6.49 -5.61 -9.68
N VAL A 212 6.61 -4.42 -9.12
CA VAL A 212 7.87 -3.86 -8.62
C VAL A 212 7.91 -3.98 -7.10
N VAL A 213 9.00 -4.53 -6.56
CA VAL A 213 9.22 -4.62 -5.12
C VAL A 213 10.47 -3.85 -4.76
N SER A 214 10.33 -2.89 -3.84
CA SER A 214 11.42 -2.12 -3.26
C SER A 214 11.59 -2.48 -1.79
N ALA A 215 12.83 -2.49 -1.29
CA ALA A 215 13.15 -2.74 0.11
C ALA A 215 13.82 -1.51 0.74
N LEU A 216 13.52 -1.25 2.01
CA LEU A 216 14.13 -0.17 2.79
C LEU A 216 14.31 -0.58 4.25
N ASN A 217 15.21 0.11 4.95
CA ASN A 217 15.33 -0.01 6.39
C ASN A 217 14.27 0.85 7.08
N GLN A 218 13.54 0.26 8.01
CA GLN A 218 12.61 0.99 8.87
C GLN A 218 13.35 1.70 10.00
N ARG A 219 12.82 2.87 10.39
CA ARG A 219 13.19 3.60 11.60
C ARG A 219 11.92 3.99 12.33
N ARG A 220 12.00 4.17 13.65
CA ARG A 220 10.81 4.52 14.46
C ARG A 220 10.19 5.85 14.08
N ASP A 221 10.99 6.80 13.62
CA ASP A 221 10.58 8.14 13.22
C ASP A 221 10.03 8.22 11.78
N ASN A 222 10.08 7.10 11.04
CA ASN A 222 9.52 7.08 9.70
C ASN A 222 7.98 7.09 9.74
N VAL A 223 7.40 7.97 8.93
CA VAL A 223 5.97 7.99 8.63
C VAL A 223 5.77 7.48 7.21
N VAL A 224 4.96 6.44 7.05
CA VAL A 224 4.61 5.87 5.75
C VAL A 224 3.24 6.37 5.34
N LEU A 225 3.10 6.80 4.09
CA LEU A 225 1.85 7.18 3.46
C LEU A 225 1.64 6.31 2.22
N LEU A 226 0.47 5.65 2.13
CA LEU A 226 -0.02 5.06 0.88
C LEU A 226 -1.28 5.82 0.44
N CYS A 227 -1.43 6.04 -0.86
CA CYS A 227 -2.62 6.69 -1.38
C CYS A 227 -2.92 6.29 -2.82
N SER A 228 -4.21 6.38 -3.21
CA SER A 228 -4.63 6.39 -4.62
C SER A 228 -4.29 7.73 -5.27
N ASP A 229 -4.37 7.77 -6.60
CA ASP A 229 -4.07 8.96 -7.41
C ASP A 229 -5.03 10.12 -7.13
N GLY A 230 -6.25 9.83 -6.63
CA GLY A 230 -7.22 10.86 -6.25
C GLY A 230 -6.72 11.82 -5.15
N LEU A 231 -5.78 11.42 -4.31
CA LEU A 231 -5.11 12.33 -3.40
C LEU A 231 -4.11 13.20 -4.15
N THR A 232 -3.21 12.60 -4.90
CA THR A 232 -2.06 13.27 -5.52
C THR A 232 -2.42 14.12 -6.76
N ARG A 233 -3.63 14.00 -7.26
CA ARG A 233 -4.21 14.96 -8.24
C ARG A 233 -4.49 16.33 -7.63
N HIS A 234 -4.68 16.39 -6.32
CA HIS A 234 -5.10 17.60 -5.62
C HIS A 234 -4.09 18.11 -4.60
N VAL A 235 -3.20 17.24 -4.09
CA VAL A 235 -2.21 17.57 -3.06
C VAL A 235 -0.81 17.28 -3.59
N THR A 236 0.06 18.28 -3.56
CA THR A 236 1.44 18.15 -4.06
C THR A 236 2.34 17.39 -3.09
N ASP A 237 3.47 16.88 -3.59
CA ASP A 237 4.46 16.17 -2.75
C ASP A 237 5.02 17.10 -1.64
N GLU A 238 5.16 18.41 -1.90
CA GLU A 238 5.59 19.39 -0.90
C GLU A 238 4.57 19.51 0.24
N GLU A 239 3.28 19.59 -0.10
CA GLU A 239 2.19 19.67 0.88
C GLU A 239 2.05 18.38 1.69
N LEU A 240 2.22 17.21 1.05
CA LEU A 240 2.31 15.94 1.75
C LEU A 240 3.48 15.93 2.75
N GLY A 241 4.64 16.46 2.33
CA GLY A 241 5.81 16.60 3.21
C GLY A 241 5.53 17.46 4.44
N VAL A 242 4.87 18.61 4.26
CA VAL A 242 4.48 19.51 5.36
C VAL A 242 3.49 18.84 6.31
N ALA A 243 2.47 18.15 5.77
CA ALA A 243 1.47 17.45 6.56
C ALA A 243 2.08 16.34 7.42
N LEU A 244 2.98 15.53 6.82
CA LEU A 244 3.64 14.44 7.52
C LEU A 244 4.71 14.92 8.51
N ALA A 245 5.38 16.04 8.23
CA ALA A 245 6.32 16.67 9.18
C ALA A 245 5.66 17.12 10.48
N SER A 246 4.40 17.56 10.40
CA SER A 246 3.63 18.10 11.53
C SER A 246 2.65 17.10 12.14
N ILE A 247 2.79 15.80 11.85
CA ILE A 247 1.86 14.76 12.24
C ILE A 247 1.64 14.68 13.76
N ARG A 248 0.41 14.81 14.24
CA ARG A 248 0.00 14.54 15.63
C ARG A 248 -0.53 13.12 15.78
N SER A 249 -1.40 12.69 14.85
CA SER A 249 -1.86 11.31 14.74
C SER A 249 -2.08 10.94 13.27
N ALA A 250 -2.03 9.65 12.97
CA ALA A 250 -2.30 9.13 11.63
C ALA A 250 -3.72 9.51 11.17
N GLU A 251 -4.69 9.44 12.07
CA GLU A 251 -6.08 9.81 11.80
C GLU A 251 -6.21 11.29 11.39
N GLN A 252 -5.62 12.20 12.19
CA GLN A 252 -5.73 13.65 11.92
C GLN A 252 -5.15 14.00 10.56
N VAL A 253 -3.97 13.46 10.22
CA VAL A 253 -3.34 13.72 8.91
C VAL A 253 -4.17 13.17 7.76
N CYS A 254 -4.70 11.96 7.87
CA CYS A 254 -5.58 11.41 6.83
C CYS A 254 -6.81 12.29 6.61
N GLN A 255 -7.45 12.76 7.68
CA GLN A 255 -8.62 13.64 7.60
C GLN A 255 -8.28 15.01 7.01
N ASP A 256 -7.13 15.61 7.39
CA ASP A 256 -6.69 16.91 6.86
C ASP A 256 -6.36 16.82 5.37
N LEU A 257 -5.67 15.77 4.94
CA LEU A 257 -5.34 15.53 3.54
C LEU A 257 -6.60 15.26 2.70
N LEU A 258 -7.55 14.47 3.23
CA LEU A 258 -8.83 14.25 2.56
C LEU A 258 -9.58 15.56 2.39
N ARG A 259 -9.72 16.37 3.47
CA ARG A 259 -10.40 17.66 3.41
C ARG A 259 -9.77 18.55 2.36
N LEU A 260 -8.43 18.67 2.34
CA LEU A 260 -7.72 19.49 1.35
C LEU A 260 -8.00 19.03 -0.08
N ALA A 261 -8.00 17.71 -0.33
CA ALA A 261 -8.29 17.17 -1.66
C ALA A 261 -9.75 17.45 -2.09
N LEU A 262 -10.71 17.34 -1.16
CA LEU A 262 -12.12 17.67 -1.43
C LEU A 262 -12.33 19.15 -1.68
N GLU A 263 -11.72 20.04 -0.90
CA GLU A 263 -11.77 21.50 -1.10
C GLU A 263 -11.23 21.92 -2.48
N ARG A 264 -10.33 21.14 -3.06
CA ARG A 264 -9.76 21.33 -4.39
C ARG A 264 -10.51 20.61 -5.51
N GLY A 265 -11.67 20.10 -5.21
CA GLY A 265 -12.59 19.54 -6.19
C GLY A 265 -12.86 18.05 -6.08
N GLY A 266 -12.02 17.26 -5.38
CA GLY A 266 -12.25 15.84 -5.12
C GLY A 266 -12.72 15.05 -6.35
N THR A 267 -11.98 15.17 -7.46
CA THR A 267 -12.41 14.72 -8.80
C THR A 267 -12.41 13.20 -8.98
N ASP A 268 -11.80 12.47 -8.05
CA ASP A 268 -11.71 11.01 -8.07
C ASP A 268 -11.98 10.40 -6.69
N ASN A 269 -12.03 9.07 -6.61
CA ASN A 269 -12.00 8.33 -5.35
C ASN A 269 -10.66 8.63 -4.65
N ILE A 270 -10.69 8.80 -3.33
CA ILE A 270 -9.53 9.21 -2.54
C ILE A 270 -9.33 8.19 -1.43
N THR A 271 -8.24 7.48 -1.45
CA THR A 271 -7.85 6.52 -0.41
C THR A 271 -6.50 6.91 0.16
N ILE A 272 -6.41 6.93 1.49
CA ILE A 272 -5.23 7.38 2.23
C ILE A 272 -4.99 6.42 3.39
N ILE A 273 -3.77 5.91 3.54
CA ILE A 273 -3.31 5.19 4.71
C ILE A 273 -2.07 5.89 5.25
N VAL A 274 -2.04 6.17 6.55
CA VAL A 274 -0.85 6.67 7.25
C VAL A 274 -0.49 5.72 8.36
N GLY A 275 0.80 5.42 8.48
CA GLY A 275 1.33 4.56 9.54
C GLY A 275 2.68 5.04 10.05
N ARG A 276 2.83 5.01 11.38
CA ARG A 276 4.10 5.28 12.07
C ARG A 276 4.22 4.50 13.36
N ALA A 277 5.43 4.45 13.91
CA ALA A 277 5.64 4.05 15.30
C ALA A 277 5.91 5.30 16.16
N ARG A 278 5.09 5.51 17.20
CA ARG A 278 5.33 6.57 18.17
C ARG A 278 6.53 6.23 19.08
N HIS A 279 7.24 7.24 19.53
CA HIS A 279 8.18 7.02 20.61
C HIS A 279 7.42 6.65 21.89
N PRO A 280 7.93 5.70 22.70
CA PRO A 280 7.35 5.45 24.02
C PRO A 280 7.27 6.77 24.78
N MET A 281 6.11 7.06 25.38
CA MET A 281 6.02 8.18 26.31
C MET A 281 6.95 7.86 27.49
N SER A 282 7.92 8.73 27.68
CA SER A 282 8.88 8.68 28.80
C SER A 282 8.21 8.88 30.15
#